data_89e5fd126ea4ad256285f84bb2bab2a4
#
_entry.id   89e5fd126ea4ad256285f84bb2bab2a4
#
_cell.length_a   1.000
_cell.length_b   1.000
_cell.length_c   1.000
_cell.angle_alpha   90.00
_cell.angle_beta   90.00
_cell.angle_gamma   90.00
#
_symmetry.space_group_name_H-M   'P 1'
#
loop_
_entity.id
_entity.type
_entity.pdbx_description
1 polymer ?
#
loop_
_entity_poly.entity_id
_entity_poly.type
_entity_poly.pdbx_seq_one_letter_code
_entity_poly.pdbx_strand_id
1 'polypeptide(L)'
;ANLIEVFQRNRVEFVSTMEKFDTGAPVGKAMLMIVMIFAQLERETIQQRVIDAYSSRSKRGFYMGGRVPFGFDLRETQIDGIRTKMYEPIEYEAKIVRLIFSLYSEPQASLGDVMRYLEMQGIKKRDGKPFNRGRLRDLIINPVYVKADYKLYDFFKSQGADIANAPEDFIGTNGAYLYSGDNKKRKTVSIAGHTLVIAP
;
A
#
# COMPACT_ATOMS: atom_id res chain seq x y z
N ALA A 1 29.03 10.24 -1.41
CA ALA A 1 29.88 11.44 -1.58
C ALA A 1 29.22 12.35 -2.62
N ASN A 2 29.09 13.63 -2.31
CA ASN A 2 28.57 14.62 -3.24
C ASN A 2 29.64 14.86 -4.33
N LEU A 3 29.25 14.83 -5.60
CA LEU A 3 30.16 15.00 -6.75
C LEU A 3 31.01 16.29 -6.61
N ILE A 4 30.42 17.33 -6.07
CA ILE A 4 31.09 18.61 -5.83
C ILE A 4 32.18 18.51 -4.78
N GLU A 5 32.00 17.73 -3.71
CA GLU A 5 33.07 17.47 -2.73
C GLU A 5 34.27 16.74 -3.38
N VAL A 6 33.96 15.83 -4.32
CA VAL A 6 35.00 15.13 -5.08
C VAL A 6 35.78 16.13 -5.96
N PHE A 7 35.10 17.03 -6.66
CA PHE A 7 35.73 18.07 -7.47
C PHE A 7 36.60 18.98 -6.62
N GLN A 8 36.09 19.45 -5.47
CA GLN A 8 36.86 20.32 -4.55
C GLN A 8 38.10 19.61 -4.02
N ARG A 9 38.01 18.34 -3.61
CA ARG A 9 39.17 17.56 -3.12
C ARG A 9 40.23 17.39 -4.19
N ASN A 10 39.85 17.27 -5.43
CA ASN A 10 40.75 17.09 -6.57
C ASN A 10 41.14 18.43 -7.24
N ARG A 11 40.74 19.57 -6.69
CA ARG A 11 40.98 20.92 -7.25
C ARG A 11 40.48 21.07 -8.67
N VAL A 12 39.34 20.42 -8.98
CA VAL A 12 38.67 20.54 -10.29
C VAL A 12 37.64 21.65 -10.20
N GLU A 13 37.69 22.60 -11.12
CA GLU A 13 36.72 23.67 -11.24
C GLU A 13 35.57 23.23 -12.14
N PHE A 14 34.35 23.69 -11.81
CA PHE A 14 33.15 23.41 -12.56
C PHE A 14 32.60 24.70 -13.19
N VAL A 15 32.32 24.63 -14.49
CA VAL A 15 31.76 25.75 -15.23
C VAL A 15 30.38 25.34 -15.77
N SER A 16 29.36 26.10 -15.44
CA SER A 16 28.01 25.93 -16.03
C SER A 16 27.89 26.85 -17.24
N THR A 17 27.65 26.29 -18.40
CA THR A 17 27.44 27.08 -19.63
C THR A 17 26.04 27.64 -19.74
N MET A 18 25.05 27.00 -19.07
CA MET A 18 23.65 27.44 -19.08
C MET A 18 23.42 28.57 -18.07
N GLU A 19 23.86 28.42 -16.82
CA GLU A 19 23.71 29.40 -15.75
C GLU A 19 24.85 30.44 -15.74
N LYS A 20 25.83 30.29 -16.61
CA LYS A 20 26.97 31.21 -16.78
C LYS A 20 27.72 31.52 -15.51
N PHE A 21 28.00 30.54 -14.69
CA PHE A 21 28.87 30.69 -13.52
C PHE A 21 30.05 29.73 -13.56
N ASP A 22 31.14 30.14 -12.91
CA ASP A 22 32.37 29.41 -12.79
C ASP A 22 32.78 29.30 -11.31
N THR A 23 33.01 28.06 -10.84
CA THR A 23 33.40 27.81 -9.46
C THR A 23 34.85 28.19 -9.12
N GLY A 24 35.65 28.59 -10.09
CA GLY A 24 36.96 29.23 -9.86
C GLY A 24 36.84 30.55 -9.09
N ALA A 25 35.77 31.30 -9.30
CA ALA A 25 35.49 32.54 -8.59
C ALA A 25 34.65 32.32 -7.32
N PRO A 26 34.90 33.09 -6.22
CA PRO A 26 34.11 33.00 -4.99
C PRO A 26 32.58 33.17 -5.22
N VAL A 27 32.19 34.07 -6.10
CA VAL A 27 30.79 34.33 -6.46
C VAL A 27 30.19 33.10 -7.15
N GLY A 28 30.91 32.42 -8.03
CA GLY A 28 30.44 31.21 -8.69
C GLY A 28 30.24 30.04 -7.72
N LYS A 29 31.09 29.94 -6.69
CA LYS A 29 30.89 28.96 -5.60
C LYS A 29 29.63 29.24 -4.81
N ALA A 30 29.35 30.48 -4.49
CA ALA A 30 28.12 30.90 -3.81
C ALA A 30 26.88 30.61 -4.67
N MET A 31 26.95 30.93 -5.98
CA MET A 31 25.88 30.63 -6.92
C MET A 31 25.58 29.12 -7.00
N LEU A 32 26.63 28.29 -7.08
CA LEU A 32 26.46 26.84 -7.08
C LEU A 32 25.75 26.34 -5.81
N MET A 33 26.13 26.86 -4.64
CA MET A 33 25.49 26.51 -3.37
C MET A 33 24.00 26.88 -3.37
N ILE A 34 23.67 28.06 -3.89
CA ILE A 34 22.26 28.52 -4.00
C ILE A 34 21.47 27.59 -4.92
N VAL A 35 22.00 27.27 -6.09
CA VAL A 35 21.35 26.34 -7.04
C VAL A 35 21.12 24.97 -6.38
N MET A 36 22.09 24.46 -5.63
CA MET A 36 21.97 23.19 -4.91
C MET A 36 20.87 23.25 -3.83
N ILE A 37 20.77 24.35 -3.08
CA ILE A 37 19.72 24.54 -2.09
C ILE A 37 18.35 24.57 -2.77
N PHE A 38 18.18 25.27 -3.88
CA PHE A 38 16.92 25.27 -4.63
C PHE A 38 16.55 23.89 -5.17
N ALA A 39 17.52 23.17 -5.73
CA ALA A 39 17.29 21.80 -6.20
C ALA A 39 16.88 20.85 -5.06
N GLN A 40 17.46 21.02 -3.87
CA GLN A 40 17.05 20.25 -2.69
C GLN A 40 15.64 20.62 -2.23
N LEU A 41 15.31 21.90 -2.14
CA LEU A 41 13.97 22.38 -1.79
C LEU A 41 12.90 21.86 -2.77
N GLU A 42 13.18 21.89 -4.08
CA GLU A 42 12.31 21.35 -5.09
C GLU A 42 12.06 19.86 -4.88
N ARG A 43 13.12 19.09 -4.65
CA ARG A 43 13.02 17.66 -4.37
C ARG A 43 12.16 17.37 -3.12
N GLU A 44 12.41 18.10 -2.03
CA GLU A 44 11.66 17.95 -0.79
C GLU A 44 10.18 18.32 -0.98
N THR A 45 9.91 19.37 -1.74
CA THR A 45 8.54 19.79 -2.09
C THR A 45 7.82 18.73 -2.91
N ILE A 46 8.50 18.13 -3.90
CA ILE A 46 7.93 17.05 -4.71
C ILE A 46 7.66 15.83 -3.82
N GLN A 47 8.58 15.45 -2.96
CA GLN A 47 8.39 14.33 -2.03
C GLN A 47 7.18 14.57 -1.12
N GLN A 48 7.04 15.76 -0.55
CA GLN A 48 5.90 16.09 0.30
C GLN A 48 4.58 16.01 -0.46
N ARG A 49 4.50 16.56 -1.67
CA ARG A 49 3.31 16.44 -2.52
C ARG A 49 2.93 14.99 -2.83
N VAL A 50 3.92 14.13 -3.07
CA VAL A 50 3.67 12.70 -3.29
C VAL A 50 3.12 12.04 -2.03
N ILE A 51 3.70 12.31 -0.86
CA ILE A 51 3.22 11.78 0.43
C ILE A 51 1.78 12.24 0.70
N ASP A 52 1.48 13.51 0.50
CA ASP A 52 0.14 14.07 0.72
C ASP A 52 -0.89 13.47 -0.25
N ALA A 53 -0.53 13.30 -1.51
CA ALA A 53 -1.38 12.65 -2.50
C ALA A 53 -1.66 11.18 -2.14
N TYR A 54 -0.65 10.44 -1.70
CA TYR A 54 -0.83 9.07 -1.23
C TYR A 54 -1.70 8.99 0.02
N SER A 55 -1.47 9.87 1.00
CA SER A 55 -2.29 9.95 2.21
C SER A 55 -3.76 10.25 1.88
N SER A 56 -4.03 11.23 1.04
CA SER A 56 -5.38 11.56 0.59
C SER A 56 -6.06 10.38 -0.11
N ARG A 57 -5.35 9.70 -1.03
CA ARG A 57 -5.88 8.55 -1.76
C ARG A 57 -6.16 7.36 -0.83
N SER A 58 -5.27 7.08 0.13
CA SER A 58 -5.48 5.97 1.08
C SER A 58 -6.69 6.19 1.97
N LYS A 59 -6.91 7.43 2.42
CA LYS A 59 -8.10 7.81 3.23
C LYS A 59 -9.43 7.68 2.45
N ARG A 60 -9.37 7.80 1.13
CA ARG A 60 -10.54 7.64 0.23
C ARG A 60 -10.77 6.20 -0.22
N GLY A 61 -10.02 5.24 0.31
CA GLY A 61 -10.15 3.83 -0.02
C GLY A 61 -9.70 3.44 -1.43
N PHE A 62 -8.83 4.24 -2.06
CA PHE A 62 -8.29 3.93 -3.39
C PHE A 62 -7.27 2.81 -3.31
N TYR A 63 -7.16 2.03 -4.40
CA TYR A 63 -6.07 1.08 -4.52
C TYR A 63 -4.71 1.81 -4.57
N MET A 64 -3.85 1.48 -3.62
CA MET A 64 -2.57 2.14 -3.41
C MET A 64 -1.38 1.40 -4.04
N GLY A 65 -1.63 0.42 -4.87
CA GLY A 65 -0.59 -0.44 -5.42
C GLY A 65 -0.33 -1.69 -4.58
N GLY A 66 0.69 -2.42 -4.96
CA GLY A 66 1.08 -3.66 -4.30
C GLY A 66 0.49 -4.91 -4.94
N ARG A 67 0.64 -6.04 -4.23
CA ARG A 67 0.16 -7.32 -4.73
C ARG A 67 -1.36 -7.42 -4.56
N VAL A 68 -2.04 -7.78 -5.62
CA VAL A 68 -3.49 -8.06 -5.58
C VAL A 68 -3.75 -9.29 -4.72
N PRO A 69 -4.65 -9.21 -3.71
CA PRO A 69 -5.01 -10.33 -2.88
C PRO A 69 -5.62 -11.47 -3.71
N PHE A 70 -5.40 -12.71 -3.27
CA PHE A 70 -6.00 -13.88 -3.91
C PHE A 70 -7.53 -13.81 -3.79
N GLY A 71 -8.26 -14.08 -4.85
CA GLY A 71 -9.71 -13.90 -4.89
C GLY A 71 -10.18 -12.63 -5.60
N PHE A 72 -9.23 -11.72 -5.91
CA PHE A 72 -9.52 -10.47 -6.58
C PHE A 72 -8.65 -10.25 -7.82
N ASP A 73 -9.18 -9.48 -8.74
CA ASP A 73 -8.43 -8.83 -9.82
C ASP A 73 -8.58 -7.31 -9.71
N LEU A 74 -7.93 -6.57 -10.59
CA LEU A 74 -8.00 -5.11 -10.65
C LEU A 74 -8.84 -4.67 -11.84
N ARG A 75 -9.91 -3.95 -11.54
CA ARG A 75 -10.73 -3.27 -12.55
C ARG A 75 -10.41 -1.77 -12.54
N GLU A 76 -10.23 -1.21 -13.72
CA GLU A 76 -10.14 0.24 -13.87
C GLU A 76 -11.51 0.89 -13.61
N THR A 77 -11.51 1.93 -12.82
CA THR A 77 -12.72 2.66 -12.43
C THR A 77 -12.42 4.14 -12.23
N GLN A 78 -13.48 4.91 -12.02
CA GLN A 78 -13.39 6.32 -11.71
C GLN A 78 -14.18 6.61 -10.45
N ILE A 79 -13.52 7.18 -9.43
CA ILE A 79 -14.14 7.59 -8.18
C ILE A 79 -13.96 9.10 -8.04
N ASP A 80 -15.05 9.84 -7.89
CA ASP A 80 -15.06 11.32 -7.81
C ASP A 80 -14.26 12.00 -8.93
N GLY A 81 -14.38 11.50 -10.16
CA GLY A 81 -13.66 12.01 -11.31
C GLY A 81 -12.20 11.60 -11.42
N ILE A 82 -11.65 10.85 -10.46
CA ILE A 82 -10.26 10.41 -10.45
C ILE A 82 -10.17 8.97 -10.96
N ARG A 83 -9.36 8.75 -11.99
CA ARG A 83 -9.06 7.39 -12.47
C ARG A 83 -8.29 6.62 -11.41
N THR A 84 -8.78 5.44 -11.09
CA THR A 84 -8.18 4.54 -10.11
C THR A 84 -8.44 3.08 -10.48
N LYS A 85 -7.92 2.17 -9.67
CA LYS A 85 -8.24 0.74 -9.78
C LYS A 85 -8.96 0.29 -8.53
N MET A 86 -9.84 -0.67 -8.68
CA MET A 86 -10.62 -1.26 -7.60
C MET A 86 -10.53 -2.78 -7.70
N TYR A 87 -10.65 -3.47 -6.56
CA TYR A 87 -10.72 -4.92 -6.55
C TYR A 87 -12.06 -5.40 -7.12
N GLU A 88 -11.99 -6.38 -8.01
CA GLU A 88 -13.14 -7.12 -8.54
C GLU A 88 -12.99 -8.60 -8.16
N PRO A 89 -13.99 -9.23 -7.52
CA PRO A 89 -13.90 -10.63 -7.14
C PRO A 89 -13.79 -11.56 -8.34
N ILE A 90 -12.85 -12.49 -8.29
CA ILE A 90 -12.75 -13.64 -9.20
C ILE A 90 -13.52 -14.77 -8.54
N GLU A 91 -14.71 -15.11 -9.03
CA GLU A 91 -15.65 -16.03 -8.36
C GLU A 91 -15.03 -17.39 -8.02
N TYR A 92 -14.21 -17.96 -8.91
CA TYR A 92 -13.52 -19.22 -8.62
C TYR A 92 -12.57 -19.10 -7.42
N GLU A 93 -11.72 -18.08 -7.39
CA GLU A 93 -10.80 -17.85 -6.29
C GLU A 93 -11.53 -17.42 -5.01
N ALA A 94 -12.61 -16.66 -5.15
CA ALA A 94 -13.46 -16.24 -4.04
C ALA A 94 -14.07 -17.45 -3.31
N LYS A 95 -14.51 -18.49 -4.05
CA LYS A 95 -14.97 -19.76 -3.46
C LYS A 95 -13.88 -20.44 -2.65
N ILE A 96 -12.64 -20.43 -3.14
CA ILE A 96 -11.49 -20.99 -2.40
C ILE A 96 -11.23 -20.19 -1.12
N VAL A 97 -11.32 -18.87 -1.18
CA VAL A 97 -11.13 -18.03 0.02
C VAL A 97 -12.22 -18.32 1.05
N ARG A 98 -13.50 -18.39 0.65
CA ARG A 98 -14.60 -18.78 1.56
C ARG A 98 -14.34 -20.15 2.19
N LEU A 99 -13.89 -21.12 1.41
CA LEU A 99 -13.50 -22.44 1.91
C LEU A 99 -12.37 -22.36 2.94
N ILE A 100 -11.33 -21.56 2.69
CA ILE A 100 -10.22 -21.35 3.64
C ILE A 100 -10.73 -20.78 4.98
N PHE A 101 -11.60 -19.76 4.92
CA PHE A 101 -12.20 -19.17 6.12
C PHE A 101 -13.10 -20.18 6.84
N SER A 102 -13.91 -20.93 6.14
CA SER A 102 -14.78 -21.97 6.72
C SER A 102 -13.96 -23.04 7.43
N LEU A 103 -12.91 -23.56 6.79
CA LEU A 103 -12.04 -24.57 7.39
C LEU A 103 -11.30 -24.05 8.62
N TYR A 104 -10.85 -22.79 8.59
CA TYR A 104 -10.09 -22.21 9.70
C TYR A 104 -11.00 -21.80 10.87
N SER A 105 -12.31 -21.60 10.63
CA SER A 105 -13.28 -21.29 11.70
C SER A 105 -13.70 -22.49 12.53
N GLU A 106 -13.36 -23.71 12.10
CA GLU A 106 -13.65 -24.92 12.86
C GLU A 106 -12.88 -24.96 14.17
N PRO A 107 -13.49 -25.40 15.28
CA PRO A 107 -12.79 -25.56 16.56
C PRO A 107 -11.52 -26.41 16.42
N GLN A 108 -10.42 -25.91 16.94
CA GLN A 108 -9.10 -26.57 16.92
C GLN A 108 -8.41 -26.64 15.55
N ALA A 109 -8.99 -26.08 14.48
CA ALA A 109 -8.36 -26.05 13.18
C ALA A 109 -7.07 -25.20 13.19
N SER A 110 -6.02 -25.73 12.61
CA SER A 110 -4.76 -25.02 12.43
C SER A 110 -4.54 -24.65 10.96
N LEU A 111 -3.65 -23.68 10.71
CA LEU A 111 -3.21 -23.37 9.34
C LEU A 111 -2.59 -24.58 8.62
N GLY A 112 -2.03 -25.51 9.38
CA GLY A 112 -1.48 -26.76 8.85
C GLY A 112 -2.57 -27.69 8.33
N ASP A 113 -3.71 -27.74 9.01
CA ASP A 113 -4.85 -28.57 8.60
C ASP A 113 -5.47 -28.02 7.32
N VAL A 114 -5.69 -26.72 7.28
CA VAL A 114 -6.15 -26.02 6.06
C VAL A 114 -5.21 -26.26 4.89
N MET A 115 -3.91 -26.15 5.11
CA MET A 115 -2.90 -26.38 4.07
C MET A 115 -2.97 -27.81 3.53
N ARG A 116 -3.02 -28.83 4.41
CA ARG A 116 -3.13 -30.24 4.01
C ARG A 116 -4.40 -30.52 3.23
N TYR A 117 -5.52 -29.97 3.69
CA TYR A 117 -6.80 -30.11 2.99
C TYR A 117 -6.74 -29.55 1.56
N LEU A 118 -6.22 -28.33 1.39
CA LEU A 118 -6.10 -27.70 0.07
C LEU A 118 -5.17 -28.52 -0.86
N GLU A 119 -4.08 -29.08 -0.32
CA GLU A 119 -3.16 -29.91 -1.06
C GLU A 119 -3.81 -31.25 -1.50
N MET A 120 -4.55 -31.91 -0.61
CA MET A 120 -5.31 -33.14 -0.92
C MET A 120 -6.38 -32.90 -2.01
N GLN A 121 -6.99 -31.72 -2.02
CA GLN A 121 -7.98 -31.34 -3.03
C GLN A 121 -7.33 -30.81 -4.33
N GLY A 122 -5.99 -30.75 -4.41
CA GLY A 122 -5.28 -30.23 -5.57
C GLY A 122 -5.46 -28.73 -5.79
N ILE A 123 -5.93 -27.99 -4.78
CA ILE A 123 -6.18 -26.56 -4.86
C ILE A 123 -4.87 -25.79 -4.77
N LYS A 124 -4.59 -24.98 -5.79
CA LYS A 124 -3.35 -24.23 -5.93
C LYS A 124 -3.60 -22.73 -6.02
N LYS A 125 -2.55 -21.95 -5.74
CA LYS A 125 -2.54 -20.50 -5.98
C LYS A 125 -2.53 -20.19 -7.48
N ARG A 126 -2.74 -18.92 -7.82
CA ARG A 126 -2.71 -18.39 -9.19
C ARG A 126 -1.39 -18.68 -9.93
N ASP A 127 -0.28 -18.82 -9.20
CA ASP A 127 1.04 -19.17 -9.75
C ASP A 127 1.25 -20.69 -9.91
N GLY A 128 0.21 -21.49 -9.72
CA GLY A 128 0.24 -22.96 -9.81
C GLY A 128 0.92 -23.66 -8.63
N LYS A 129 1.41 -22.92 -7.64
CA LYS A 129 2.08 -23.48 -6.45
C LYS A 129 1.09 -23.74 -5.32
N PRO A 130 1.37 -24.70 -4.43
CA PRO A 130 0.52 -24.97 -3.27
C PRO A 130 0.51 -23.75 -2.32
N PHE A 131 -0.52 -23.68 -1.49
CA PHE A 131 -0.57 -22.73 -0.38
C PHE A 131 0.45 -23.13 0.69
N ASN A 132 1.11 -22.13 1.30
CA ASN A 132 1.95 -22.32 2.46
C ASN A 132 1.39 -21.56 3.67
N ARG A 133 1.87 -21.88 4.87
CA ARG A 133 1.41 -21.24 6.11
C ARG A 133 1.48 -19.72 6.09
N GLY A 134 2.56 -19.15 5.56
CA GLY A 134 2.71 -17.69 5.47
C GLY A 134 1.62 -17.05 4.62
N ARG A 135 1.32 -17.64 3.45
CA ARG A 135 0.27 -17.12 2.56
C ARG A 135 -1.13 -17.29 3.14
N LEU A 136 -1.40 -18.41 3.80
CA LEU A 136 -2.69 -18.60 4.48
C LEU A 136 -2.85 -17.61 5.64
N ARG A 137 -1.80 -17.39 6.44
CA ARG A 137 -1.81 -16.37 7.48
C ARG A 137 -2.07 -14.97 6.91
N ASP A 138 -1.30 -14.57 5.89
CA ASP A 138 -1.46 -13.26 5.24
C ASP A 138 -2.88 -13.08 4.68
N LEU A 139 -3.50 -14.15 4.17
CA LEU A 139 -4.87 -14.11 3.69
C LEU A 139 -5.85 -13.89 4.84
N ILE A 140 -5.76 -14.69 5.91
CA ILE A 140 -6.71 -14.65 7.02
C ILE A 140 -6.68 -13.32 7.77
N ILE A 141 -5.49 -12.72 7.93
CA ILE A 141 -5.36 -11.45 8.65
C ILE A 141 -5.65 -10.21 7.78
N ASN A 142 -5.90 -10.38 6.49
CA ASN A 142 -6.10 -9.24 5.59
C ASN A 142 -7.53 -8.73 5.66
N PRO A 143 -7.76 -7.49 6.10
CA PRO A 143 -9.11 -6.93 6.27
C PRO A 143 -9.87 -6.72 4.96
N VAL A 144 -9.22 -6.90 3.81
CA VAL A 144 -9.89 -6.84 2.50
C VAL A 144 -11.00 -7.91 2.35
N TYR A 145 -10.91 -9.00 3.11
CA TYR A 145 -11.88 -10.10 3.10
C TYR A 145 -12.98 -9.98 4.15
N VAL A 146 -12.89 -8.99 5.03
CA VAL A 146 -13.79 -8.85 6.18
C VAL A 146 -14.77 -7.70 5.93
N LYS A 147 -16.00 -7.86 6.40
CA LYS A 147 -17.02 -6.80 6.34
C LYS A 147 -16.56 -5.59 7.16
N ALA A 148 -16.54 -4.42 6.53
CA ALA A 148 -16.29 -3.17 7.21
C ALA A 148 -17.53 -2.76 8.02
N ASP A 149 -17.77 -3.48 9.10
CA ASP A 149 -18.83 -3.23 10.07
C ASP A 149 -18.29 -2.53 11.34
N TYR A 150 -19.18 -2.19 12.26
CA TYR A 150 -18.81 -1.52 13.50
C TYR A 150 -17.84 -2.35 14.37
N LYS A 151 -17.90 -3.68 14.33
CA LYS A 151 -16.96 -4.54 15.05
C LYS A 151 -15.54 -4.39 14.52
N LEU A 152 -15.39 -4.27 13.20
CA LEU A 152 -14.11 -4.03 12.56
C LEU A 152 -13.58 -2.63 12.91
N TYR A 153 -14.46 -1.62 12.95
CA TYR A 153 -14.12 -0.27 13.40
C TYR A 153 -13.53 -0.28 14.81
N ASP A 154 -14.24 -0.87 15.77
CA ASP A 154 -13.81 -0.95 17.17
C ASP A 154 -12.49 -1.72 17.31
N PHE A 155 -12.33 -2.81 16.58
CA PHE A 155 -11.10 -3.58 16.57
C PHE A 155 -9.90 -2.72 16.15
N PHE A 156 -9.97 -2.02 15.03
CA PHE A 156 -8.87 -1.18 14.58
C PHE A 156 -8.64 0.05 15.46
N LYS A 157 -9.70 0.61 16.01
CA LYS A 157 -9.61 1.71 16.97
C LYS A 157 -8.86 1.28 18.23
N SER A 158 -9.16 0.10 18.75
CA SER A 158 -8.45 -0.46 19.92
C SER A 158 -6.97 -0.74 19.64
N GLN A 159 -6.61 -1.00 18.39
CA GLN A 159 -5.22 -1.17 17.94
C GLN A 159 -4.48 0.15 17.67
N GLY A 160 -5.13 1.30 17.86
CA GLY A 160 -4.53 2.62 17.62
C GLY A 160 -4.34 2.95 16.13
N ALA A 161 -5.10 2.33 15.23
CA ALA A 161 -5.07 2.67 13.82
C ALA A 161 -5.71 4.03 13.55
N ASP A 162 -5.24 4.71 12.50
CA ASP A 162 -5.86 5.93 11.98
C ASP A 162 -7.02 5.54 11.06
N ILE A 163 -8.26 5.75 11.50
CA ILE A 163 -9.46 5.38 10.75
C ILE A 163 -9.95 6.60 9.98
N ALA A 164 -9.99 6.46 8.65
CA ALA A 164 -10.30 7.57 7.75
C ALA A 164 -11.79 7.90 7.65
N ASN A 165 -12.64 6.90 7.87
CA ASN A 165 -14.10 7.02 7.75
C ASN A 165 -14.76 7.18 9.10
N ALA A 166 -15.95 7.80 9.13
CA ALA A 166 -16.77 7.90 10.33
C ALA A 166 -17.32 6.54 10.77
N PRO A 167 -17.60 6.31 12.06
CA PRO A 167 -18.16 5.04 12.53
C PRO A 167 -19.44 4.62 11.80
N GLU A 168 -20.27 5.60 11.43
CA GLU A 168 -21.56 5.42 10.76
C GLU A 168 -21.41 4.85 9.34
N ASP A 169 -20.25 5.02 8.72
CA ASP A 169 -19.96 4.51 7.37
C ASP A 169 -19.72 2.99 7.38
N PHE A 170 -19.45 2.39 8.56
CA PHE A 170 -19.13 0.97 8.70
C PHE A 170 -20.41 0.11 8.72
N ILE A 171 -21.14 0.12 7.61
CA ILE A 171 -22.42 -0.59 7.44
C ILE A 171 -22.27 -2.07 7.01
N GLY A 172 -21.04 -2.54 6.77
CA GLY A 172 -20.75 -3.93 6.45
C GLY A 172 -20.99 -4.36 5.00
N THR A 173 -21.20 -3.42 4.08
CA THR A 173 -21.38 -3.74 2.65
C THR A 173 -20.07 -3.90 1.90
N ASN A 174 -19.03 -3.20 2.33
CA ASN A 174 -17.73 -3.16 1.68
C ASN A 174 -16.65 -3.83 2.55
N GLY A 175 -15.52 -4.17 1.95
CA GLY A 175 -14.33 -4.58 2.68
C GLY A 175 -13.57 -3.38 3.26
N ALA A 176 -12.51 -3.64 4.00
CA ALA A 176 -11.63 -2.60 4.51
C ALA A 176 -10.28 -2.64 3.82
N TYR A 177 -9.68 -1.49 3.66
CA TYR A 177 -8.34 -1.32 3.09
C TYR A 177 -7.36 -0.90 4.19
N LEU A 178 -6.24 -1.61 4.30
CA LEU A 178 -5.20 -1.30 5.27
C LEU A 178 -3.95 -0.79 4.55
N TYR A 179 -3.62 0.46 4.77
CA TYR A 179 -2.43 1.10 4.24
C TYR A 179 -1.44 1.43 5.36
N SER A 180 -0.20 1.02 5.22
CA SER A 180 0.84 1.23 6.24
C SER A 180 1.72 2.45 5.97
N GLY A 181 1.72 3.02 4.76
CA GLY A 181 2.57 4.14 4.37
C GLY A 181 4.06 3.89 4.62
N ASP A 182 4.86 4.94 4.62
CA ASP A 182 6.28 4.88 4.99
C ASP A 182 6.48 4.73 6.50
N ASN A 183 5.53 5.20 7.28
CA ASN A 183 5.54 5.05 8.73
C ASN A 183 4.87 3.75 9.15
N LYS A 184 5.64 2.66 9.21
CA LYS A 184 5.18 1.33 9.60
C LYS A 184 4.51 1.26 10.98
N LYS A 185 4.65 2.30 11.80
CA LYS A 185 4.06 2.37 13.15
C LYS A 185 2.59 2.81 13.13
N ARG A 186 2.12 3.47 12.09
CA ARG A 186 0.74 3.97 12.00
C ARG A 186 0.07 3.41 10.76
N LYS A 187 -0.97 2.64 10.97
CA LYS A 187 -1.77 2.04 9.90
C LYS A 187 -2.99 2.90 9.66
N THR A 188 -3.26 3.25 8.42
CA THR A 188 -4.51 3.91 8.02
C THR A 188 -5.49 2.86 7.54
N VAL A 189 -6.69 2.88 8.09
CA VAL A 189 -7.80 2.00 7.69
C VAL A 189 -8.86 2.85 7.01
N SER A 190 -9.31 2.40 5.86
CA SER A 190 -10.43 3.01 5.15
C SER A 190 -11.36 1.95 4.60
N ILE A 191 -12.62 2.31 4.38
CA ILE A 191 -13.57 1.46 3.70
C ILE A 191 -13.13 1.36 2.25
N ALA A 192 -13.00 0.13 1.75
CA ALA A 192 -12.59 -0.11 0.37
C ALA A 192 -13.74 0.18 -0.58
N GLY A 193 -13.42 0.64 -1.78
CA GLY A 193 -14.41 0.93 -2.81
C GLY A 193 -15.08 -0.31 -3.42
N HIS A 194 -14.58 -1.52 -3.15
CA HIS A 194 -15.18 -2.76 -3.65
C HIS A 194 -16.27 -3.27 -2.70
N THR A 195 -17.36 -3.71 -3.28
CA THR A 195 -18.36 -4.44 -2.51
C THR A 195 -17.78 -5.77 -2.06
N LEU A 196 -17.78 -6.05 -0.78
CA LEU A 196 -17.20 -7.23 -0.27
C LEU A 196 -17.95 -8.42 -0.83
N VAL A 197 -17.66 -9.62 -0.94
CA VAL A 197 -17.06 -10.24 0.01
C VAL A 197 -16.92 -11.67 0.03
N ILE A 198 -15.97 -12.06 0.71
CA ILE A 198 -15.48 -13.39 0.65
C ILE A 198 -15.73 -14.12 1.98
N ALA A 199 -15.62 -13.46 3.09
CA ALA A 199 -15.87 -14.06 4.39
C ALA A 199 -17.38 -14.01 4.79
N PRO A 200 -17.89 -14.98 5.54
CA PRO A 200 -19.25 -15.01 6.03
C PRO A 200 -19.53 -13.90 7.05
#